data_fab8c89c826c79d57bbb3684766893e6
#
_entry.id   fab8c89c826c79d57bbb3684766893e6
#
_cell.length_a   1.000
_cell.length_b   1.000
_cell.length_c   1.000
_cell.angle_alpha   90.00
_cell.angle_beta   90.00
_cell.angle_gamma   90.00
#
_symmetry.space_group_name_H-M   'P 1'
#
loop_
_entity.id
_entity.type
_entity.pdbx_description
1 polymer ?
#
loop_
_entity_poly.entity_id
_entity_poly.type
_entity_poly.pdbx_seq_one_letter_code
_entity_poly.pdbx_strand_id
1 'polypeptide(L)'
;MAKPRYSAEELDKRDPFVVLRERFTLPSGVIYLDGNSLGALPTGVHERVSHVIHEQWGERLIRSWNESDWYDLPLRVGDRIAPLLGVGEGQVVVGDSTSVSLFRVLAAALRLRGDRQVVVTERENFPTDLYILDGLRDLLPNLEVRFWNESEGIADVLDGAGVLMLTHVDYRTGRIRDMRTLNAAAHAAGALTVWDLSHSTGVLELHLADDGADFAIGCGYKFLNGGPGAPSYTWVAPALIDQVQQPLAGWLGHKNPFAFVPEYEPAPGIRRFITGTQQVLSLAALDEALKVWDGVSMADIRKKSIVQTSRFIEQVEAACEGYGLTLASPRESQIRGGQVSFAHANGYPIMQALISRGVIGDFRAPNILRFGFSPLYVRFVDIDLAATTLAEILRTEAWRAPEFAAKQTVT
;
A
#
# COMPACT_ATOMS: atom_id res chain seq x y z
N MET A 1 -15.45 -20.76 -24.16
CA MET A 1 -15.21 -19.38 -23.67
C MET A 1 -15.40 -18.39 -24.82
N ALA A 2 -16.11 -17.28 -24.63
CA ALA A 2 -16.18 -16.23 -25.64
C ALA A 2 -14.79 -15.59 -25.83
N LYS A 3 -14.35 -15.40 -27.08
CA LYS A 3 -13.10 -14.68 -27.35
C LYS A 3 -13.17 -13.28 -26.74
N PRO A 4 -12.07 -12.77 -26.12
CA PRO A 4 -12.05 -11.39 -25.62
C PRO A 4 -12.44 -10.42 -26.74
N ARG A 5 -13.26 -9.41 -26.41
CA ARG A 5 -13.85 -8.48 -27.38
C ARG A 5 -12.79 -7.67 -28.15
N TYR A 6 -11.59 -7.49 -27.56
CA TYR A 6 -10.47 -6.72 -28.09
C TYR A 6 -9.14 -7.46 -27.87
N SER A 7 -8.20 -7.32 -28.81
CA SER A 7 -6.81 -7.77 -28.63
C SER A 7 -6.08 -6.89 -27.61
N ALA A 8 -4.92 -7.33 -27.11
CA ALA A 8 -4.11 -6.54 -26.20
C ALA A 8 -3.65 -5.22 -26.84
N GLU A 9 -3.24 -5.27 -28.10
CA GLU A 9 -2.80 -4.12 -28.88
C GLU A 9 -3.96 -3.10 -29.11
N GLU A 10 -5.18 -3.58 -29.29
CA GLU A 10 -6.36 -2.72 -29.40
C GLU A 10 -6.70 -2.06 -28.09
N LEU A 11 -6.52 -2.76 -26.96
CA LEU A 11 -6.71 -2.21 -25.63
C LEU A 11 -5.63 -1.17 -25.31
N ASP A 12 -4.37 -1.45 -25.63
CA ASP A 12 -3.26 -0.49 -25.43
C ASP A 12 -3.44 0.79 -26.27
N LYS A 13 -3.93 0.69 -27.51
CA LYS A 13 -4.25 1.87 -28.35
C LYS A 13 -5.39 2.72 -27.80
N ARG A 14 -6.28 2.15 -26.98
CA ARG A 14 -7.42 2.85 -26.37
C ARG A 14 -7.15 3.28 -24.93
N ASP A 15 -6.01 2.89 -24.38
CA ASP A 15 -5.63 3.18 -23.00
C ASP A 15 -5.30 4.67 -22.83
N PRO A 16 -6.08 5.44 -22.04
CA PRO A 16 -5.81 6.86 -21.82
C PRO A 16 -4.50 7.08 -21.04
N PHE A 17 -3.97 6.03 -20.39
CA PHE A 17 -2.76 6.09 -19.57
C PHE A 17 -1.50 5.59 -20.28
N VAL A 18 -1.58 5.23 -21.57
CA VAL A 18 -0.43 4.69 -22.32
C VAL A 18 0.80 5.61 -22.24
N VAL A 19 0.59 6.93 -22.29
CA VAL A 19 1.64 7.94 -22.20
C VAL A 19 2.30 8.03 -20.81
N LEU A 20 1.62 7.58 -19.75
CA LEU A 20 2.18 7.62 -18.40
C LEU A 20 3.33 6.63 -18.21
N ARG A 21 3.38 5.56 -19.01
CA ARG A 21 4.49 4.60 -18.97
C ARG A 21 5.84 5.28 -19.25
N GLU A 22 5.87 6.32 -20.09
CA GLU A 22 7.08 7.09 -20.41
C GLU A 22 7.63 7.88 -19.22
N ARG A 23 6.79 8.08 -18.20
CA ARG A 23 7.20 8.69 -16.93
C ARG A 23 7.93 7.72 -15.99
N PHE A 24 8.20 6.49 -16.43
CA PHE A 24 8.88 5.46 -15.63
C PHE A 24 10.12 4.93 -16.34
N THR A 25 11.17 4.68 -15.58
CA THR A 25 12.38 3.99 -16.04
C THR A 25 12.20 2.50 -15.81
N LEU A 26 11.84 1.78 -16.88
CA LEU A 26 11.67 0.33 -16.85
C LEU A 26 12.79 -0.32 -17.68
N PRO A 27 13.48 -1.36 -17.16
CA PRO A 27 14.50 -2.08 -17.92
C PRO A 27 13.93 -2.69 -19.21
N SER A 28 14.72 -2.68 -20.29
CA SER A 28 14.31 -3.30 -21.54
C SER A 28 14.12 -4.81 -21.38
N GLY A 29 13.06 -5.35 -21.98
CA GLY A 29 12.75 -6.79 -21.90
C GLY A 29 12.15 -7.25 -20.57
N VAL A 30 11.88 -6.32 -19.64
CA VAL A 30 11.25 -6.65 -18.35
C VAL A 30 9.76 -6.32 -18.38
N ILE A 31 8.94 -7.27 -17.93
CA ILE A 31 7.53 -7.12 -17.57
C ILE A 31 7.46 -7.07 -16.05
N TYR A 32 7.20 -5.89 -15.50
CA TYR A 32 7.22 -5.66 -14.07
C TYR A 32 5.82 -5.75 -13.47
N LEU A 33 5.53 -6.87 -12.82
CA LEU A 33 4.26 -7.19 -12.17
C LEU A 33 4.41 -7.31 -10.65
N ASP A 34 5.23 -6.46 -10.05
CA ASP A 34 5.48 -6.44 -8.60
C ASP A 34 5.34 -5.03 -7.98
N GLY A 35 4.53 -4.17 -8.60
CA GLY A 35 4.22 -2.84 -8.09
C GLY A 35 3.54 -2.82 -6.71
N ASN A 36 2.98 -3.94 -6.30
CA ASN A 36 2.41 -4.18 -4.98
C ASN A 36 3.45 -4.54 -3.90
N SER A 37 4.72 -4.72 -4.27
CA SER A 37 5.86 -4.89 -3.35
C SER A 37 6.80 -3.69 -3.39
N LEU A 38 7.18 -3.26 -4.60
CA LEU A 38 7.97 -2.05 -4.84
C LEU A 38 7.48 -1.40 -6.14
N GLY A 39 7.17 -0.11 -6.13
CA GLY A 39 6.82 0.63 -7.33
C GLY A 39 8.01 0.84 -8.26
N ALA A 40 7.74 0.99 -9.57
CA ALA A 40 8.77 1.30 -10.57
C ALA A 40 9.31 2.72 -10.37
N LEU A 41 10.55 2.97 -10.82
CA LEU A 41 11.22 4.27 -10.70
C LEU A 41 10.59 5.32 -11.65
N PRO A 42 9.98 6.41 -11.16
CA PRO A 42 9.60 7.55 -11.98
C PRO A 42 10.84 8.33 -12.46
N THR A 43 10.79 8.81 -13.71
CA THR A 43 11.97 9.39 -14.40
C THR A 43 12.57 10.61 -13.69
N GLY A 44 11.76 11.48 -13.08
CA GLY A 44 12.24 12.70 -12.40
C GLY A 44 12.91 12.47 -11.03
N VAL A 45 12.75 11.29 -10.42
CA VAL A 45 13.20 11.03 -9.03
C VAL A 45 14.72 11.14 -8.90
N HIS A 46 15.47 10.61 -9.87
CA HIS A 46 16.94 10.67 -9.83
C HIS A 46 17.45 12.12 -9.80
N GLU A 47 16.94 12.97 -10.68
CA GLU A 47 17.33 14.38 -10.75
C GLU A 47 16.92 15.13 -9.49
N ARG A 48 15.71 14.87 -8.98
CA ARG A 48 15.20 15.49 -7.75
C ARG A 48 16.07 15.18 -6.56
N VAL A 49 16.44 13.91 -6.34
CA VAL A 49 17.28 13.49 -5.22
C VAL A 49 18.70 14.05 -5.38
N SER A 50 19.27 14.03 -6.59
CA SER A 50 20.56 14.63 -6.90
C SER A 50 20.58 16.14 -6.58
N HIS A 51 19.56 16.87 -6.96
CA HIS A 51 19.40 18.29 -6.62
C HIS A 51 19.35 18.52 -5.10
N VAL A 52 18.62 17.68 -4.35
CA VAL A 52 18.61 17.79 -2.88
C VAL A 52 19.98 17.58 -2.28
N ILE A 53 20.74 16.60 -2.79
CA ILE A 53 22.07 16.28 -2.27
C ILE A 53 23.07 17.41 -2.61
N HIS A 54 23.16 17.82 -3.86
CA HIS A 54 24.18 18.76 -4.30
C HIS A 54 23.88 20.20 -3.90
N GLU A 55 22.70 20.71 -4.19
CA GLU A 55 22.35 22.12 -3.98
C GLU A 55 21.77 22.36 -2.58
N GLN A 56 20.68 21.64 -2.24
CA GLN A 56 19.99 21.95 -1.00
C GLN A 56 20.84 21.60 0.21
N TRP A 57 21.40 20.39 0.24
CA TRP A 57 22.28 19.97 1.33
C TRP A 57 23.72 20.48 1.12
N GLY A 58 24.33 20.25 -0.05
CA GLY A 58 25.75 20.55 -0.28
C GLY A 58 26.09 22.03 -0.26
N GLU A 59 25.25 22.89 -0.83
CA GLU A 59 25.53 24.33 -0.95
C GLU A 59 24.75 25.17 0.06
N ARG A 60 23.45 24.88 0.29
CA ARG A 60 22.62 25.71 1.19
C ARG A 60 22.73 25.28 2.64
N LEU A 61 23.10 24.03 2.92
CA LEU A 61 23.30 23.51 4.28
C LEU A 61 22.03 23.70 5.15
N ILE A 62 22.20 24.23 6.36
CA ILE A 62 21.09 24.46 7.32
C ILE A 62 20.03 25.43 6.79
N ARG A 63 20.37 26.32 5.86
CA ARG A 63 19.42 27.28 5.27
C ARG A 63 18.30 26.60 4.51
N SER A 64 18.49 25.36 4.03
CA SER A 64 17.49 24.61 3.27
C SER A 64 16.22 24.30 4.07
N TRP A 65 16.25 24.37 5.38
CA TRP A 65 15.02 24.30 6.17
C TRP A 65 14.00 25.36 5.76
N ASN A 66 14.43 26.59 5.47
CA ASN A 66 13.60 27.70 5.05
C ASN A 66 13.60 27.86 3.51
N GLU A 67 14.79 27.84 2.89
CA GLU A 67 14.95 28.15 1.47
C GLU A 67 14.48 27.03 0.51
N SER A 68 14.37 25.79 1.03
CA SER A 68 13.97 24.59 0.27
C SER A 68 12.72 23.93 0.85
N ASP A 69 12.06 24.59 1.81
CA ASP A 69 10.81 24.16 2.42
C ASP A 69 10.85 22.73 3.01
N TRP A 70 11.99 22.38 3.63
CA TRP A 70 12.11 21.08 4.29
C TRP A 70 11.18 20.95 5.49
N TYR A 71 10.89 22.06 6.18
CA TYR A 71 10.06 22.09 7.38
C TYR A 71 8.63 21.56 7.12
N ASP A 72 8.02 21.96 6.01
CA ASP A 72 6.64 21.57 5.65
C ASP A 72 6.58 20.41 4.65
N LEU A 73 7.72 19.85 4.26
CA LEU A 73 7.78 18.75 3.30
C LEU A 73 6.89 17.54 3.65
N PRO A 74 6.78 17.09 4.92
CA PRO A 74 5.89 15.99 5.29
C PRO A 74 4.41 16.26 5.02
N LEU A 75 3.96 17.51 5.20
CA LEU A 75 2.58 17.92 4.94
C LEU A 75 2.33 18.11 3.44
N ARG A 76 3.25 18.77 2.73
CA ARG A 76 3.15 18.94 1.27
C ARG A 76 3.07 17.60 0.54
N VAL A 77 3.87 16.62 0.94
CA VAL A 77 3.77 15.26 0.38
C VAL A 77 2.45 14.61 0.78
N GLY A 78 1.98 14.85 1.99
CA GLY A 78 0.65 14.44 2.46
C GLY A 78 -0.48 15.00 1.59
N ASP A 79 -0.41 16.28 1.23
CA ASP A 79 -1.41 16.95 0.39
C ASP A 79 -1.46 16.36 -1.04
N ARG A 80 -0.34 15.82 -1.56
CA ARG A 80 -0.35 15.08 -2.81
C ARG A 80 -0.99 13.68 -2.70
N ILE A 81 -0.92 13.06 -1.53
CA ILE A 81 -1.56 11.76 -1.26
C ILE A 81 -3.05 11.94 -0.95
N ALA A 82 -3.45 13.03 -0.34
CA ALA A 82 -4.82 13.27 0.11
C ALA A 82 -5.91 13.01 -0.96
N PRO A 83 -5.77 13.48 -2.21
CA PRO A 83 -6.74 13.18 -3.27
C PRO A 83 -6.87 11.68 -3.59
N LEU A 84 -5.78 10.90 -3.45
CA LEU A 84 -5.77 9.46 -3.69
C LEU A 84 -6.51 8.68 -2.59
N LEU A 85 -6.75 9.33 -1.44
CA LEU A 85 -7.51 8.80 -0.30
C LEU A 85 -8.95 9.33 -0.25
N GLY A 86 -9.32 10.26 -1.15
CA GLY A 86 -10.62 10.94 -1.13
C GLY A 86 -10.78 11.87 0.09
N VAL A 87 -9.70 12.53 0.50
CA VAL A 87 -9.69 13.45 1.67
C VAL A 87 -9.11 14.82 1.30
N GLY A 88 -9.27 15.80 2.18
CA GLY A 88 -8.84 17.17 1.95
C GLY A 88 -7.35 17.43 2.26
N GLU A 89 -6.86 18.58 1.78
CA GLU A 89 -5.53 19.10 2.12
C GLU A 89 -5.39 19.31 3.63
N GLY A 90 -4.16 19.17 4.16
CA GLY A 90 -3.85 19.32 5.57
C GLY A 90 -4.32 18.16 6.47
N GLN A 91 -4.84 17.08 5.89
CA GLN A 91 -5.34 15.92 6.63
C GLN A 91 -4.39 14.73 6.65
N VAL A 92 -3.34 14.75 5.82
CA VAL A 92 -2.38 13.66 5.67
C VAL A 92 -0.98 14.15 6.02
N VAL A 93 -0.23 13.34 6.73
CA VAL A 93 1.20 13.58 7.01
C VAL A 93 2.02 12.38 6.59
N VAL A 94 3.23 12.62 6.09
CA VAL A 94 4.15 11.58 5.63
C VAL A 94 5.40 11.55 6.50
N GLY A 95 5.75 10.37 6.99
CA GLY A 95 6.95 10.17 7.80
C GLY A 95 7.05 8.76 8.36
N ASP A 96 8.22 8.41 8.84
CA ASP A 96 8.51 7.11 9.45
C ASP A 96 8.18 5.88 8.57
N SER A 97 8.15 4.70 9.15
CA SER A 97 7.71 3.47 8.48
C SER A 97 6.24 3.17 8.78
N THR A 98 5.61 2.32 7.96
CA THR A 98 4.25 1.83 8.18
C THR A 98 4.07 1.22 9.57
N SER A 99 5.07 0.47 10.07
CA SER A 99 5.05 -0.11 11.42
C SER A 99 4.98 0.95 12.51
N VAL A 100 5.79 2.02 12.40
CA VAL A 100 5.78 3.13 13.37
C VAL A 100 4.46 3.91 13.30
N SER A 101 3.94 4.15 12.09
CA SER A 101 2.65 4.80 11.90
C SER A 101 1.51 3.98 12.47
N LEU A 102 1.50 2.66 12.25
CA LEU A 102 0.51 1.75 12.83
C LEU A 102 0.54 1.76 14.35
N PHE A 103 1.74 1.64 14.95
CA PHE A 103 1.91 1.74 16.40
C PHE A 103 1.29 3.04 16.96
N ARG A 104 1.57 4.18 16.32
CA ARG A 104 1.08 5.49 16.77
C ARG A 104 -0.44 5.59 16.69
N VAL A 105 -1.05 5.20 15.57
CA VAL A 105 -2.50 5.31 15.40
C VAL A 105 -3.26 4.33 16.28
N LEU A 106 -2.75 3.10 16.48
CA LEU A 106 -3.35 2.11 17.39
C LEU A 106 -3.30 2.59 18.85
N ALA A 107 -2.14 3.03 19.31
CA ALA A 107 -2.00 3.57 20.67
C ALA A 107 -2.89 4.80 20.90
N ALA A 108 -3.01 5.66 19.89
CA ALA A 108 -3.88 6.83 19.96
C ALA A 108 -5.36 6.47 19.98
N ALA A 109 -5.79 5.51 19.14
CA ALA A 109 -7.16 5.02 19.08
C ALA A 109 -7.56 4.34 20.40
N LEU A 110 -6.71 3.48 20.95
CA LEU A 110 -6.93 2.84 22.26
C LEU A 110 -7.04 3.86 23.39
N ARG A 111 -6.18 4.90 23.37
CA ARG A 111 -6.25 5.99 24.36
C ARG A 111 -7.57 6.76 24.29
N LEU A 112 -8.10 7.01 23.09
CA LEU A 112 -9.41 7.63 22.91
C LEU A 112 -10.56 6.75 23.40
N ARG A 113 -10.40 5.44 23.43
CA ARG A 113 -11.41 4.50 23.92
C ARG A 113 -11.33 4.19 25.41
N GLY A 114 -10.33 4.73 26.13
CA GLY A 114 -10.21 4.62 27.58
C GLY A 114 -10.15 3.15 28.05
N ASP A 115 -11.18 2.67 28.75
CA ASP A 115 -11.20 1.33 29.31
C ASP A 115 -11.49 0.21 28.29
N ARG A 116 -11.85 0.55 27.06
CA ARG A 116 -12.09 -0.42 25.99
C ARG A 116 -10.77 -0.88 25.35
N GLN A 117 -10.03 -1.73 26.01
CA GLN A 117 -8.71 -2.19 25.61
C GLN A 117 -8.77 -3.50 24.81
N VAL A 118 -9.70 -3.59 23.85
CA VAL A 118 -9.83 -4.73 22.94
C VAL A 118 -9.61 -4.26 21.51
N VAL A 119 -8.68 -4.91 20.81
CA VAL A 119 -8.49 -4.74 19.36
C VAL A 119 -9.00 -5.97 18.63
N VAL A 120 -9.91 -5.77 17.70
CA VAL A 120 -10.38 -6.81 16.78
C VAL A 120 -9.58 -6.72 15.48
N THR A 121 -9.06 -7.84 15.00
CA THR A 121 -8.32 -7.95 13.74
C THR A 121 -8.51 -9.32 13.11
N GLU A 122 -7.83 -9.60 12.00
CA GLU A 122 -7.82 -10.91 11.34
C GLU A 122 -6.50 -11.65 11.62
N ARG A 123 -6.56 -12.97 11.77
CA ARG A 123 -5.36 -13.82 11.97
C ARG A 123 -4.47 -13.85 10.72
N GLU A 124 -5.08 -13.71 9.56
CA GLU A 124 -4.42 -13.67 8.24
C GLU A 124 -3.94 -12.27 7.84
N ASN A 125 -4.07 -11.29 8.72
CA ASN A 125 -3.56 -9.94 8.47
C ASN A 125 -2.05 -9.95 8.20
N PHE A 126 -1.51 -8.88 7.62
CA PHE A 126 -0.07 -8.79 7.37
C PHE A 126 0.71 -9.00 8.68
N PRO A 127 1.72 -9.89 8.70
CA PRO A 127 2.36 -10.28 9.95
C PRO A 127 2.88 -9.12 10.80
N THR A 128 3.42 -8.06 10.17
CA THR A 128 3.91 -6.88 10.89
C THR A 128 2.81 -6.19 11.69
N ASP A 129 1.58 -6.16 11.18
CA ASP A 129 0.46 -5.52 11.88
C ASP A 129 0.14 -6.26 13.17
N LEU A 130 0.23 -7.59 13.13
CA LEU A 130 0.06 -8.44 14.31
C LEU A 130 1.25 -8.27 15.28
N TYR A 131 2.49 -8.15 14.78
CA TYR A 131 3.67 -7.92 15.64
C TYR A 131 3.59 -6.56 16.36
N ILE A 132 3.05 -5.52 15.71
CA ILE A 132 2.81 -4.22 16.37
C ILE A 132 1.78 -4.36 17.50
N LEU A 133 0.73 -5.17 17.31
CA LEU A 133 -0.23 -5.46 18.39
C LEU A 133 0.43 -6.23 19.55
N ASP A 134 1.29 -7.19 19.25
CA ASP A 134 2.03 -7.92 20.29
C ASP A 134 2.94 -6.97 21.09
N GLY A 135 3.67 -6.08 20.42
CA GLY A 135 4.48 -5.05 21.08
C GLY A 135 3.65 -4.07 21.93
N LEU A 136 2.44 -3.73 21.48
CA LEU A 136 1.53 -2.90 22.30
C LEU A 136 1.02 -3.64 23.53
N ARG A 137 0.79 -4.95 23.48
CA ARG A 137 0.39 -5.76 24.66
C ARG A 137 1.45 -5.76 25.75
N ASP A 138 2.73 -5.71 25.39
CA ASP A 138 3.82 -5.60 26.36
C ASP A 138 3.79 -4.27 27.12
N LEU A 139 3.29 -3.21 26.49
CA LEU A 139 3.16 -1.86 27.07
C LEU A 139 1.80 -1.64 27.76
N LEU A 140 0.75 -2.32 27.32
CA LEU A 140 -0.62 -2.19 27.77
C LEU A 140 -1.12 -3.55 28.28
N PRO A 141 -0.89 -3.88 29.58
CA PRO A 141 -1.16 -5.23 30.12
C PRO A 141 -2.62 -5.68 30.00
N ASN A 142 -3.55 -4.76 29.88
CA ASN A 142 -4.98 -5.06 29.73
C ASN A 142 -5.43 -5.17 28.27
N LEU A 143 -4.51 -5.03 27.30
CA LEU A 143 -4.84 -5.10 25.88
C LEU A 143 -5.17 -6.55 25.50
N GLU A 144 -6.40 -6.75 25.04
CA GLU A 144 -6.89 -8.01 24.46
C GLU A 144 -6.88 -7.90 22.93
N VAL A 145 -6.47 -8.95 22.23
CA VAL A 145 -6.59 -9.07 20.78
C VAL A 145 -7.57 -10.19 20.46
N ARG A 146 -8.65 -9.85 19.75
CA ARG A 146 -9.63 -10.81 19.23
C ARG A 146 -9.46 -10.96 17.73
N PHE A 147 -9.58 -12.19 17.27
CA PHE A 147 -9.49 -12.50 15.85
C PHE A 147 -10.87 -12.72 15.28
N TRP A 148 -11.21 -11.96 14.27
CA TRP A 148 -12.40 -12.12 13.44
C TRP A 148 -12.09 -12.96 12.22
N ASN A 149 -13.05 -13.79 11.81
CA ASN A 149 -13.03 -14.49 10.53
C ASN A 149 -14.22 -13.99 9.70
N GLU A 150 -13.99 -13.63 8.44
CA GLU A 150 -15.04 -13.08 7.55
C GLU A 150 -16.26 -14.01 7.36
N SER A 151 -16.10 -15.33 7.58
CA SER A 151 -17.21 -16.28 7.57
C SER A 151 -18.17 -16.14 8.78
N GLU A 152 -17.77 -15.35 9.78
CA GLU A 152 -18.52 -15.11 11.01
C GLU A 152 -19.08 -13.69 11.05
N GLY A 153 -20.21 -13.49 11.73
CA GLY A 153 -20.76 -12.14 11.94
C GLY A 153 -19.80 -11.29 12.76
N ILE A 154 -19.43 -10.11 12.23
CA ILE A 154 -18.46 -9.24 12.92
C ILE A 154 -19.02 -8.63 14.22
N ALA A 155 -20.35 -8.49 14.36
CA ALA A 155 -20.99 -7.82 15.48
C ALA A 155 -20.65 -8.46 16.83
N ASP A 156 -20.63 -9.81 16.90
CA ASP A 156 -20.37 -10.55 18.14
C ASP A 156 -18.93 -10.37 18.61
N VAL A 157 -17.98 -10.27 17.67
CA VAL A 157 -16.56 -10.09 17.98
C VAL A 157 -16.26 -8.65 18.40
N LEU A 158 -17.05 -7.69 17.92
CA LEU A 158 -16.93 -6.26 18.25
C LEU A 158 -17.52 -5.87 19.61
N ASP A 159 -18.26 -6.75 20.29
CA ASP A 159 -18.85 -6.40 21.58
C ASP A 159 -17.74 -6.00 22.58
N GLY A 160 -17.85 -4.80 23.15
CA GLY A 160 -16.85 -4.22 24.06
C GLY A 160 -15.51 -3.84 23.41
N ALA A 161 -15.35 -4.00 22.08
CA ALA A 161 -14.12 -3.62 21.41
C ALA A 161 -13.88 -2.09 21.44
N GLY A 162 -12.62 -1.70 21.54
CA GLY A 162 -12.19 -0.31 21.39
C GLY A 162 -11.77 0.02 19.97
N VAL A 163 -11.15 -0.94 19.26
CA VAL A 163 -10.59 -0.71 17.93
C VAL A 163 -10.85 -1.92 17.02
N LEU A 164 -11.25 -1.66 15.78
CA LEU A 164 -11.20 -2.60 14.67
C LEU A 164 -10.02 -2.22 13.77
N MET A 165 -9.00 -3.08 13.68
CA MET A 165 -7.81 -2.89 12.86
C MET A 165 -7.77 -3.90 11.72
N LEU A 166 -7.83 -3.44 10.47
CA LEU A 166 -7.84 -4.30 9.29
C LEU A 166 -6.96 -3.75 8.17
N THR A 167 -6.44 -4.67 7.36
CA THR A 167 -5.88 -4.33 6.04
C THR A 167 -7.01 -4.29 5.01
N HIS A 168 -7.13 -3.18 4.26
CA HIS A 168 -8.22 -3.00 3.29
C HIS A 168 -8.13 -3.99 2.12
N VAL A 169 -6.92 -4.24 1.62
CA VAL A 169 -6.67 -5.24 0.57
C VAL A 169 -5.73 -6.31 1.11
N ASP A 170 -6.22 -7.52 1.20
CA ASP A 170 -5.42 -8.67 1.64
C ASP A 170 -4.17 -8.86 0.77
N TYR A 171 -3.00 -8.92 1.41
CA TYR A 171 -1.70 -8.93 0.72
C TYR A 171 -1.42 -10.22 -0.05
N ARG A 172 -2.06 -11.34 0.30
CA ARG A 172 -1.88 -12.64 -0.35
C ARG A 172 -2.83 -12.84 -1.51
N THR A 173 -4.11 -12.54 -1.33
CA THR A 173 -5.17 -12.84 -2.28
C THR A 173 -5.60 -11.62 -3.11
N GLY A 174 -5.33 -10.41 -2.63
CA GLY A 174 -5.84 -9.19 -3.23
C GLY A 174 -7.32 -8.92 -2.94
N ARG A 175 -7.94 -9.63 -1.98
CA ARG A 175 -9.33 -9.42 -1.60
C ARG A 175 -9.52 -8.06 -0.94
N ILE A 176 -10.49 -7.28 -1.40
CA ILE A 176 -10.93 -6.01 -0.82
C ILE A 176 -11.95 -6.28 0.29
N ARG A 177 -11.80 -5.63 1.43
CA ARG A 177 -12.79 -5.57 2.52
C ARG A 177 -13.79 -4.45 2.26
N ASP A 178 -15.05 -4.66 2.62
CA ASP A 178 -16.09 -3.61 2.56
C ASP A 178 -15.88 -2.62 3.72
N MET A 179 -15.09 -1.56 3.46
CA MET A 179 -14.71 -0.57 4.46
C MET A 179 -15.95 0.11 5.09
N ARG A 180 -16.90 0.53 4.27
CA ARG A 180 -18.12 1.24 4.73
C ARG A 180 -18.94 0.38 5.68
N THR A 181 -19.20 -0.86 5.32
CA THR A 181 -19.97 -1.79 6.17
C THR A 181 -19.23 -2.10 7.47
N LEU A 182 -17.91 -2.31 7.41
CA LEU A 182 -17.12 -2.62 8.59
C LEU A 182 -16.94 -1.42 9.52
N ASN A 183 -16.79 -0.21 8.99
CA ASN A 183 -16.78 1.02 9.78
C ASN A 183 -18.13 1.23 10.51
N ALA A 184 -19.26 1.04 9.80
CA ALA A 184 -20.58 1.17 10.40
C ALA A 184 -20.79 0.15 11.54
N ALA A 185 -20.33 -1.08 11.37
CA ALA A 185 -20.42 -2.12 12.41
C ALA A 185 -19.53 -1.78 13.63
N ALA A 186 -18.30 -1.30 13.40
CA ALA A 186 -17.39 -0.87 14.46
C ALA A 186 -18.00 0.30 15.26
N HIS A 187 -18.51 1.30 14.59
CA HIS A 187 -19.14 2.47 15.24
C HIS A 187 -20.40 2.08 16.01
N ALA A 188 -21.23 1.18 15.48
CA ALA A 188 -22.40 0.69 16.21
C ALA A 188 -22.02 -0.03 17.53
N ALA A 189 -20.86 -0.69 17.57
CA ALA A 189 -20.29 -1.29 18.78
C ALA A 189 -19.51 -0.30 19.65
N GLY A 190 -19.32 0.96 19.19
CA GLY A 190 -18.55 2.01 19.87
C GLY A 190 -17.04 1.86 19.71
N ALA A 191 -16.57 1.06 18.75
CA ALA A 191 -15.16 0.93 18.39
C ALA A 191 -14.75 1.97 17.34
N LEU A 192 -13.46 2.34 17.31
CA LEU A 192 -12.82 3.10 16.24
C LEU A 192 -12.20 2.16 15.20
N THR A 193 -11.99 2.66 13.99
CA THR A 193 -11.39 1.87 12.91
C THR A 193 -9.99 2.34 12.57
N VAL A 194 -9.09 1.40 12.30
CA VAL A 194 -7.71 1.64 11.82
C VAL A 194 -7.50 0.79 10.57
N TRP A 195 -7.18 1.44 9.46
CA TRP A 195 -7.01 0.79 8.18
C TRP A 195 -5.56 0.83 7.69
N ASP A 196 -4.99 -0.32 7.32
CA ASP A 196 -3.80 -0.38 6.47
C ASP A 196 -4.22 -0.37 4.99
N LEU A 197 -3.80 0.68 4.28
CA LEU A 197 -4.09 0.92 2.87
C LEU A 197 -2.90 0.62 1.95
N SER A 198 -1.87 -0.05 2.43
CA SER A 198 -0.61 -0.28 1.70
C SER A 198 -0.78 -0.96 0.34
N HIS A 199 -1.86 -1.73 0.13
CA HIS A 199 -2.21 -2.36 -1.14
C HIS A 199 -3.40 -1.71 -1.86
N SER A 200 -3.92 -0.61 -1.32
CA SER A 200 -5.11 0.08 -1.84
C SER A 200 -4.76 1.37 -2.57
N THR A 201 -3.93 2.23 -1.93
CA THR A 201 -3.63 3.57 -2.43
C THR A 201 -2.84 3.53 -3.72
N GLY A 202 -3.33 4.23 -4.71
CA GLY A 202 -2.76 4.24 -6.06
C GLY A 202 -3.32 3.17 -7.02
N VAL A 203 -4.28 2.34 -6.57
CA VAL A 203 -4.90 1.32 -7.43
C VAL A 203 -6.41 1.17 -7.21
N LEU A 204 -6.90 1.66 -6.08
CA LEU A 204 -8.33 1.72 -5.77
C LEU A 204 -8.77 3.18 -5.65
N GLU A 205 -10.03 3.42 -6.00
CA GLU A 205 -10.72 4.66 -5.67
C GLU A 205 -11.14 4.59 -4.19
N LEU A 206 -10.63 5.50 -3.37
CA LEU A 206 -10.84 5.54 -1.93
C LEU A 206 -11.65 6.79 -1.55
N HIS A 207 -12.51 6.65 -0.54
CA HIS A 207 -13.36 7.71 -0.01
C HIS A 207 -13.40 7.63 1.51
N LEU A 208 -12.23 7.77 2.20
CA LEU A 208 -12.09 7.48 3.62
C LEU A 208 -13.12 8.23 4.50
N ALA A 209 -13.33 9.52 4.22
CA ALA A 209 -14.28 10.32 4.99
C ALA A 209 -15.73 9.88 4.78
N ASP A 210 -16.12 9.62 3.51
CA ASP A 210 -17.49 9.21 3.17
C ASP A 210 -17.78 7.78 3.60
N ASP A 211 -16.76 6.93 3.67
CA ASP A 211 -16.87 5.55 4.16
C ASP A 211 -16.81 5.46 5.70
N GLY A 212 -16.57 6.59 6.37
CA GLY A 212 -16.58 6.68 7.82
C GLY A 212 -15.35 6.06 8.50
N ALA A 213 -14.19 6.07 7.86
CA ALA A 213 -12.94 5.64 8.49
C ALA A 213 -12.50 6.63 9.59
N ASP A 214 -11.83 6.14 10.63
CA ASP A 214 -11.30 6.97 11.72
C ASP A 214 -9.81 7.23 11.57
N PHE A 215 -9.03 6.19 11.28
CA PHE A 215 -7.58 6.25 11.06
C PHE A 215 -7.21 5.43 9.84
N ALA A 216 -6.23 5.91 9.09
CA ALA A 216 -5.62 5.15 8.01
C ALA A 216 -4.11 5.39 7.94
N ILE A 217 -3.38 4.32 7.59
CA ILE A 217 -1.96 4.36 7.28
C ILE A 217 -1.71 3.66 5.95
N GLY A 218 -0.56 3.89 5.35
CA GLY A 218 -0.11 3.12 4.21
C GLY A 218 1.32 3.47 3.83
N CYS A 219 1.94 2.70 2.94
CA CYS A 219 3.33 2.88 2.57
C CYS A 219 3.50 3.71 1.29
N GLY A 220 4.62 4.45 1.19
CA GLY A 220 4.96 5.25 0.01
C GLY A 220 5.67 4.48 -1.11
N TYR A 221 6.19 3.26 -0.85
CA TYR A 221 7.11 2.57 -1.77
C TYR A 221 6.45 1.56 -2.74
N LYS A 222 5.16 1.20 -2.54
CA LYS A 222 4.42 0.29 -3.43
C LYS A 222 3.82 1.04 -4.62
N PHE A 223 2.52 1.02 -4.81
CA PHE A 223 1.83 1.67 -5.94
C PHE A 223 2.04 3.20 -6.00
N LEU A 224 2.48 3.84 -4.90
CA LEU A 224 2.85 5.27 -4.92
C LEU A 224 4.24 5.55 -5.52
N ASN A 225 5.02 4.50 -5.80
CA ASN A 225 6.30 4.56 -6.52
C ASN A 225 7.40 5.42 -5.87
N GLY A 226 7.32 5.67 -4.56
CA GLY A 226 8.27 6.53 -3.84
C GLY A 226 9.67 5.94 -3.66
N GLY A 227 9.89 4.70 -4.09
CA GLY A 227 11.19 4.03 -4.05
C GLY A 227 11.50 3.31 -2.74
N PRO A 228 12.64 2.61 -2.66
CA PRO A 228 13.04 1.83 -1.49
C PRO A 228 13.14 2.71 -0.25
N GLY A 229 12.47 2.31 0.84
CA GLY A 229 12.47 3.07 2.08
C GLY A 229 11.63 4.37 2.04
N ALA A 230 10.79 4.57 1.04
CA ALA A 230 9.85 5.69 1.04
C ALA A 230 8.99 5.68 2.31
N PRO A 231 8.79 6.84 2.95
CA PRO A 231 8.05 6.93 4.19
C PRO A 231 6.59 6.52 4.04
N SER A 232 5.98 6.14 5.15
CA SER A 232 4.54 5.91 5.26
C SER A 232 3.77 7.23 5.35
N TYR A 233 2.48 7.16 5.09
CA TYR A 233 1.56 8.26 5.38
C TYR A 233 0.60 7.86 6.50
N THR A 234 0.07 8.88 7.18
CA THR A 234 -0.95 8.77 8.22
C THR A 234 -2.05 9.77 7.95
N TRP A 235 -3.29 9.30 8.02
CA TRP A 235 -4.49 10.11 8.01
C TRP A 235 -5.31 9.85 9.28
N VAL A 236 -5.93 10.89 9.81
CA VAL A 236 -6.87 10.80 10.94
C VAL A 236 -8.11 11.62 10.58
N ALA A 237 -9.28 11.08 10.88
CA ALA A 237 -10.55 11.75 10.64
C ALA A 237 -10.56 13.15 11.31
N PRO A 238 -11.00 14.21 10.59
CA PRO A 238 -11.00 15.58 11.12
C PRO A 238 -11.71 15.73 12.44
N ALA A 239 -12.76 14.95 12.70
CA ALA A 239 -13.49 14.98 13.97
C ALA A 239 -12.67 14.47 15.17
N LEU A 240 -11.63 13.69 14.94
CA LEU A 240 -10.81 13.07 15.97
C LEU A 240 -9.45 13.75 16.16
N ILE A 241 -8.91 14.37 15.11
CA ILE A 241 -7.50 14.78 15.09
C ILE A 241 -7.08 15.64 16.26
N ASP A 242 -7.90 16.58 16.71
CA ASP A 242 -7.55 17.47 17.82
C ASP A 242 -7.72 16.81 19.20
N GLN A 243 -8.38 15.66 19.27
CA GLN A 243 -8.51 14.84 20.48
C GLN A 243 -7.38 13.81 20.61
N VAL A 244 -6.71 13.51 19.49
CA VAL A 244 -5.69 12.45 19.43
C VAL A 244 -4.41 12.86 20.16
N GLN A 245 -3.91 11.94 20.99
CA GLN A 245 -2.59 12.01 21.61
C GLN A 245 -1.84 10.71 21.29
N GLN A 246 -0.90 10.78 20.37
CA GLN A 246 -0.04 9.66 20.03
C GLN A 246 1.20 9.59 20.94
N PRO A 247 1.77 8.39 21.20
CA PRO A 247 2.79 8.21 22.23
C PRO A 247 4.19 8.70 21.85
N LEU A 248 4.52 8.80 20.57
CA LEU A 248 5.84 9.25 20.11
C LEU A 248 5.86 10.77 19.90
N ALA A 249 5.61 11.50 20.97
CA ALA A 249 5.69 12.95 20.97
C ALA A 249 7.11 13.40 20.57
N GLY A 250 7.19 14.30 19.62
CA GLY A 250 8.48 14.80 19.13
C GLY A 250 8.46 16.30 18.88
N TRP A 251 9.64 16.90 18.82
CA TRP A 251 9.78 18.34 18.80
C TRP A 251 9.12 19.02 17.59
N LEU A 252 9.13 18.40 16.40
CA LEU A 252 8.46 18.95 15.20
C LEU A 252 6.93 18.75 15.20
N GLY A 253 6.41 17.90 16.06
CA GLY A 253 5.00 17.77 16.35
C GLY A 253 4.50 18.67 17.47
N HIS A 254 5.40 19.48 18.06
CA HIS A 254 5.05 20.47 19.07
C HIS A 254 4.42 21.72 18.45
N LYS A 255 3.50 22.36 19.15
CA LYS A 255 2.82 23.60 18.73
C LYS A 255 3.79 24.73 18.39
N ASN A 256 4.87 24.85 19.18
CA ASN A 256 5.94 25.83 19.00
C ASN A 256 7.29 25.13 19.07
N PRO A 257 7.73 24.43 18.01
CA PRO A 257 8.89 23.53 18.06
C PRO A 257 10.22 24.22 18.40
N PHE A 258 10.36 25.51 18.07
CA PHE A 258 11.58 26.29 18.34
C PHE A 258 11.55 27.04 19.66
N ALA A 259 10.51 26.87 20.48
CA ALA A 259 10.51 27.41 21.84
C ALA A 259 11.40 26.60 22.80
N PHE A 260 11.71 25.35 22.45
CA PHE A 260 12.55 24.43 23.23
C PHE A 260 12.17 24.32 24.70
N VAL A 261 10.88 24.35 24.96
CA VAL A 261 10.32 24.19 26.33
C VAL A 261 10.22 22.70 26.68
N PRO A 262 10.32 22.32 27.98
CA PRO A 262 10.27 20.92 28.39
C PRO A 262 8.84 20.33 28.33
N GLU A 263 7.81 21.16 28.42
CA GLU A 263 6.41 20.75 28.37
C GLU A 263 5.97 20.53 26.89
N TYR A 264 5.40 19.38 26.60
CA TYR A 264 4.91 19.09 25.26
C TYR A 264 3.46 19.54 25.09
N GLU A 265 3.25 20.47 24.15
CA GLU A 265 1.94 20.79 23.59
C GLU A 265 1.85 20.31 22.15
N PRO A 266 0.87 19.43 21.79
CA PRO A 266 0.75 18.96 20.41
C PRO A 266 0.37 20.10 19.46
N ALA A 267 0.96 20.09 18.27
CA ALA A 267 0.55 20.96 17.17
C ALA A 267 -0.92 20.72 16.81
N PRO A 268 -1.64 21.71 16.27
CA PRO A 268 -2.99 21.52 15.76
C PRO A 268 -2.98 20.62 14.50
N GLY A 269 -4.09 19.91 14.27
CA GLY A 269 -4.27 19.09 13.10
C GLY A 269 -3.26 17.95 12.99
N ILE A 270 -3.05 17.47 11.77
CA ILE A 270 -2.24 16.26 11.50
C ILE A 270 -0.74 16.46 11.79
N ARG A 271 -0.25 17.70 11.88
CA ARG A 271 1.17 18.00 12.20
C ARG A 271 1.62 17.34 13.51
N ARG A 272 0.73 17.11 14.49
CA ARG A 272 1.05 16.42 15.76
C ARG A 272 1.60 14.99 15.57
N PHE A 273 1.46 14.42 14.38
CA PHE A 273 2.05 13.14 14.02
C PHE A 273 3.48 13.25 13.46
N ILE A 274 4.04 14.46 13.30
CA ILE A 274 5.47 14.62 13.03
C ILE A 274 6.21 14.40 14.35
N THR A 275 7.23 13.54 14.34
CA THR A 275 8.04 13.25 15.52
C THR A 275 9.29 14.11 15.57
N GLY A 276 10.39 13.61 15.01
CA GLY A 276 11.67 14.31 14.93
C GLY A 276 11.94 14.84 13.53
N THR A 277 13.21 15.06 13.26
CA THR A 277 13.71 15.47 11.95
C THR A 277 13.30 14.45 10.88
N GLN A 278 12.60 14.91 9.88
CA GLN A 278 12.05 14.08 8.82
C GLN A 278 13.13 13.58 7.84
N GLN A 279 12.81 12.50 7.15
CA GLN A 279 13.67 11.84 6.16
C GLN A 279 13.65 12.61 4.82
N VAL A 280 14.34 13.76 4.76
CA VAL A 280 14.24 14.71 3.63
C VAL A 280 14.52 14.05 2.27
N LEU A 281 15.55 13.19 2.15
CA LEU A 281 15.91 12.56 0.88
C LEU A 281 14.79 11.64 0.36
N SER A 282 14.26 10.78 1.20
CA SER A 282 13.19 9.85 0.81
C SER A 282 11.83 10.55 0.63
N LEU A 283 11.57 11.60 1.41
CA LEU A 283 10.40 12.47 1.20
C LEU A 283 10.47 13.21 -0.14
N ALA A 284 11.66 13.73 -0.51
CA ALA A 284 11.84 14.39 -1.80
C ALA A 284 11.70 13.42 -2.99
N ALA A 285 12.15 12.17 -2.83
CA ALA A 285 11.92 11.12 -3.81
C ALA A 285 10.43 10.81 -3.97
N LEU A 286 9.71 10.66 -2.86
CA LEU A 286 8.27 10.41 -2.88
C LEU A 286 7.47 11.61 -3.42
N ASP A 287 7.83 12.85 -3.04
CA ASP A 287 7.22 14.08 -3.57
C ASP A 287 7.29 14.13 -5.12
N GLU A 288 8.46 13.82 -5.66
CA GLU A 288 8.66 13.76 -7.11
C GLU A 288 7.88 12.60 -7.75
N ALA A 289 7.92 11.43 -7.13
CA ALA A 289 7.21 10.25 -7.62
C ALA A 289 5.70 10.48 -7.70
N LEU A 290 5.13 11.20 -6.75
CA LEU A 290 3.70 11.49 -6.71
C LEU A 290 3.22 12.39 -7.86
N LYS A 291 4.11 13.11 -8.56
CA LYS A 291 3.74 13.89 -9.75
C LYS A 291 3.19 13.05 -10.91
N VAL A 292 3.44 11.75 -10.92
CA VAL A 292 2.83 10.85 -11.92
C VAL A 292 1.30 10.79 -11.81
N TRP A 293 0.77 11.16 -10.64
CA TRP A 293 -0.67 11.19 -10.34
C TRP A 293 -1.35 12.52 -10.69
N ASP A 294 -0.59 13.56 -11.07
CA ASP A 294 -1.14 14.87 -11.41
C ASP A 294 -2.09 14.73 -12.61
N GLY A 295 -3.38 15.04 -12.41
CA GLY A 295 -4.42 14.94 -13.43
C GLY A 295 -4.92 13.52 -13.72
N VAL A 296 -4.52 12.52 -12.92
CA VAL A 296 -4.96 11.12 -13.08
C VAL A 296 -6.26 10.87 -12.31
N SER A 297 -7.27 10.34 -13.00
CA SER A 297 -8.54 9.94 -12.40
C SER A 297 -8.42 8.56 -11.73
N MET A 298 -8.65 8.48 -10.42
CA MET A 298 -8.64 7.20 -9.69
C MET A 298 -9.76 6.27 -10.13
N ALA A 299 -10.92 6.81 -10.54
CA ALA A 299 -12.00 6.01 -11.12
C ALA A 299 -11.57 5.33 -12.44
N ASP A 300 -10.79 6.01 -13.29
CA ASP A 300 -10.30 5.42 -14.53
C ASP A 300 -9.12 4.46 -14.30
N ILE A 301 -8.25 4.74 -13.34
CA ILE A 301 -7.24 3.80 -12.83
C ILE A 301 -7.92 2.50 -12.37
N ARG A 302 -9.00 2.60 -11.59
CA ARG A 302 -9.76 1.43 -11.13
C ARG A 302 -10.35 0.64 -12.30
N LYS A 303 -10.94 1.30 -13.28
CA LYS A 303 -11.47 0.63 -14.49
C LYS A 303 -10.37 -0.14 -15.22
N LYS A 304 -9.21 0.47 -15.45
CA LYS A 304 -8.08 -0.20 -16.09
C LYS A 304 -7.57 -1.38 -15.26
N SER A 305 -7.40 -1.22 -13.94
CA SER A 305 -6.99 -2.28 -13.01
C SER A 305 -7.92 -3.50 -13.08
N ILE A 306 -9.25 -3.28 -13.12
CA ILE A 306 -10.24 -4.35 -13.27
C ILE A 306 -10.04 -5.12 -14.59
N VAL A 307 -9.86 -4.41 -15.71
CA VAL A 307 -9.65 -5.04 -17.01
C VAL A 307 -8.33 -5.82 -17.05
N GLN A 308 -7.24 -5.24 -16.52
CA GLN A 308 -5.93 -5.87 -16.46
C GLN A 308 -5.97 -7.17 -15.65
N THR A 309 -6.48 -7.13 -14.44
CA THR A 309 -6.53 -8.29 -13.53
C THR A 309 -7.47 -9.38 -14.04
N SER A 310 -8.62 -9.02 -14.64
CA SER A 310 -9.55 -9.99 -15.23
C SER A 310 -8.95 -10.67 -16.46
N ARG A 311 -8.31 -9.89 -17.36
CA ARG A 311 -7.62 -10.45 -18.53
C ARG A 311 -6.53 -11.42 -18.13
N PHE A 312 -5.71 -11.09 -17.14
CA PHE A 312 -4.66 -12.00 -16.70
C PHE A 312 -5.22 -13.32 -16.17
N ILE A 313 -6.29 -13.29 -15.37
CA ILE A 313 -6.97 -14.50 -14.89
C ILE A 313 -7.44 -15.34 -16.08
N GLU A 314 -8.17 -14.74 -17.03
CA GLU A 314 -8.71 -15.44 -18.20
C GLU A 314 -7.61 -16.07 -19.05
N GLN A 315 -6.51 -15.34 -19.31
CA GLN A 315 -5.40 -15.85 -20.11
C GLN A 315 -4.65 -16.98 -19.40
N VAL A 316 -4.37 -16.85 -18.10
CA VAL A 316 -3.68 -17.89 -17.32
C VAL A 316 -4.54 -19.15 -17.23
N GLU A 317 -5.83 -19.03 -16.92
CA GLU A 317 -6.72 -20.19 -16.82
C GLU A 317 -6.85 -20.93 -18.15
N ALA A 318 -6.96 -20.20 -19.27
CA ALA A 318 -7.05 -20.79 -20.59
C ALA A 318 -5.75 -21.49 -21.05
N ALA A 319 -4.58 -20.88 -20.74
CA ALA A 319 -3.29 -21.37 -21.20
C ALA A 319 -2.64 -22.39 -20.25
N CYS A 320 -3.04 -22.39 -18.98
CA CYS A 320 -2.43 -23.20 -17.92
C CYS A 320 -3.39 -24.26 -17.35
N GLU A 321 -4.46 -24.60 -18.07
CA GLU A 321 -5.38 -25.66 -17.66
C GLU A 321 -4.63 -26.99 -17.50
N GLY A 322 -4.85 -27.70 -16.39
CA GLY A 322 -4.23 -28.99 -16.09
C GLY A 322 -2.84 -28.94 -15.48
N TYR A 323 -2.22 -27.76 -15.32
CA TYR A 323 -0.88 -27.63 -14.73
C TYR A 323 -0.89 -27.34 -13.22
N GLY A 324 -2.01 -27.52 -12.51
CA GLY A 324 -2.07 -27.45 -11.05
C GLY A 324 -2.13 -26.06 -10.46
N LEU A 325 -2.31 -25.02 -11.28
CA LEU A 325 -2.60 -23.65 -10.80
C LEU A 325 -4.04 -23.53 -10.30
N THR A 326 -4.21 -22.89 -9.16
CA THR A 326 -5.53 -22.57 -8.61
C THR A 326 -5.60 -21.08 -8.33
N LEU A 327 -6.66 -20.41 -8.80
CA LEU A 327 -6.86 -18.99 -8.53
C LEU A 327 -7.09 -18.78 -7.02
N ALA A 328 -6.23 -17.99 -6.39
CA ALA A 328 -6.33 -17.61 -4.98
C ALA A 328 -6.97 -16.23 -4.78
N SER A 329 -6.98 -15.39 -5.80
CA SER A 329 -7.66 -14.09 -5.79
C SER A 329 -9.17 -14.25 -5.98
N PRO A 330 -9.99 -13.31 -5.49
CA PRO A 330 -11.41 -13.27 -5.83
C PRO A 330 -11.62 -13.18 -7.34
N ARG A 331 -12.54 -13.98 -7.85
CA ARG A 331 -12.93 -13.92 -9.28
C ARG A 331 -13.71 -12.65 -9.59
N GLU A 332 -14.54 -12.23 -8.65
CA GLU A 332 -15.31 -11.00 -8.76
C GLU A 332 -14.38 -9.78 -8.74
N SER A 333 -14.43 -8.99 -9.80
CA SER A 333 -13.57 -7.83 -9.98
C SER A 333 -13.84 -6.71 -8.97
N GLN A 334 -15.06 -6.62 -8.44
CA GLN A 334 -15.43 -5.57 -7.47
C GLN A 334 -14.75 -5.76 -6.10
N ILE A 335 -14.52 -7.00 -5.70
CA ILE A 335 -13.85 -7.36 -4.44
C ILE A 335 -12.40 -7.80 -4.63
N ARG A 336 -11.80 -7.53 -5.80
CA ARG A 336 -10.40 -7.79 -6.11
C ARG A 336 -9.64 -6.48 -6.30
N GLY A 337 -8.50 -6.34 -5.60
CA GLY A 337 -7.58 -5.22 -5.73
C GLY A 337 -6.76 -5.22 -7.03
N GLY A 338 -5.61 -4.54 -7.01
CA GLY A 338 -4.72 -4.40 -8.17
C GLY A 338 -3.75 -5.56 -8.36
N GLN A 339 -4.00 -6.72 -7.74
CA GLN A 339 -3.15 -7.90 -7.85
C GLN A 339 -3.96 -9.15 -8.15
N VAL A 340 -3.31 -10.14 -8.77
CA VAL A 340 -3.82 -11.49 -8.97
C VAL A 340 -2.85 -12.49 -8.38
N SER A 341 -3.37 -13.46 -7.67
CA SER A 341 -2.61 -14.51 -7.02
C SER A 341 -3.11 -15.88 -7.46
N PHE A 342 -2.16 -16.77 -7.78
CA PHE A 342 -2.41 -18.17 -8.03
C PHE A 342 -1.67 -19.02 -7.02
N ALA A 343 -2.28 -20.12 -6.58
CA ALA A 343 -1.61 -21.11 -5.74
C ALA A 343 -1.08 -22.27 -6.58
N HIS A 344 0.15 -22.71 -6.28
CA HIS A 344 0.75 -23.90 -6.86
C HIS A 344 1.75 -24.53 -5.89
N ALA A 345 1.79 -25.87 -5.78
CA ALA A 345 2.69 -26.57 -4.85
C ALA A 345 4.17 -26.22 -5.04
N ASN A 346 4.59 -25.94 -6.29
CA ASN A 346 5.93 -25.50 -6.65
C ASN A 346 5.97 -24.01 -7.02
N GLY A 347 5.19 -23.16 -6.34
CA GLY A 347 5.05 -21.74 -6.69
C GLY A 347 6.38 -20.98 -6.69
N TYR A 348 7.28 -21.25 -5.74
CA TYR A 348 8.58 -20.57 -5.66
C TYR A 348 9.46 -20.82 -6.91
N PRO A 349 9.81 -22.06 -7.30
CA PRO A 349 10.64 -22.28 -8.48
C PRO A 349 9.97 -21.82 -9.79
N ILE A 350 8.64 -21.86 -9.89
CA ILE A 350 7.91 -21.28 -11.04
C ILE A 350 8.11 -19.78 -11.12
N MET A 351 8.00 -19.07 -9.99
CA MET A 351 8.26 -17.62 -9.95
C MET A 351 9.71 -17.29 -10.31
N GLN A 352 10.69 -18.06 -9.81
CA GLN A 352 12.10 -17.86 -10.18
C GLN A 352 12.34 -18.07 -11.69
N ALA A 353 11.69 -19.06 -12.29
CA ALA A 353 11.74 -19.30 -13.72
C ALA A 353 11.08 -18.17 -14.53
N LEU A 354 10.00 -17.55 -14.03
CA LEU A 354 9.39 -16.35 -14.62
C LEU A 354 10.36 -15.18 -14.59
N ILE A 355 10.94 -14.91 -13.42
CA ILE A 355 11.91 -13.81 -13.22
C ILE A 355 13.11 -13.96 -14.16
N SER A 356 13.64 -15.18 -14.33
CA SER A 356 14.76 -15.45 -15.25
C SER A 356 14.43 -15.14 -16.72
N ARG A 357 13.14 -15.11 -17.07
CA ARG A 357 12.62 -14.74 -18.41
C ARG A 357 12.11 -13.32 -18.50
N GLY A 358 12.40 -12.49 -17.49
CA GLY A 358 12.05 -11.08 -17.47
C GLY A 358 10.62 -10.78 -17.04
N VAL A 359 9.83 -11.76 -16.56
CA VAL A 359 8.51 -11.52 -15.96
C VAL A 359 8.65 -11.52 -14.44
N ILE A 360 8.60 -10.33 -13.84
CA ILE A 360 8.84 -10.14 -12.42
C ILE A 360 7.52 -10.01 -11.67
N GLY A 361 7.20 -11.01 -10.88
CA GLY A 361 6.23 -11.01 -9.81
C GLY A 361 6.90 -11.47 -8.51
N ASP A 362 6.14 -11.79 -7.48
CA ASP A 362 6.71 -12.29 -6.24
C ASP A 362 6.04 -13.59 -5.74
N PHE A 363 6.69 -14.23 -4.78
CA PHE A 363 6.20 -15.45 -4.15
C PHE A 363 5.86 -15.19 -2.68
N ARG A 364 4.71 -15.67 -2.23
CA ARG A 364 4.31 -15.68 -0.82
C ARG A 364 4.11 -17.11 -0.32
N ALA A 365 4.88 -17.47 0.70
CA ALA A 365 4.78 -18.78 1.32
C ALA A 365 3.34 -19.05 1.82
N PRO A 366 2.86 -20.32 1.79
CA PRO A 366 3.64 -21.49 1.37
C PRO A 366 3.64 -21.73 -0.14
N ASN A 367 2.71 -21.16 -0.93
CA ASN A 367 2.45 -21.62 -2.30
C ASN A 367 1.87 -20.55 -3.25
N ILE A 368 1.92 -19.27 -2.93
CA ILE A 368 1.28 -18.21 -3.70
C ILE A 368 2.26 -17.54 -4.67
N LEU A 369 1.96 -17.60 -5.97
CA LEU A 369 2.52 -16.72 -6.99
C LEU A 369 1.65 -15.47 -7.05
N ARG A 370 2.26 -14.29 -6.91
CA ARG A 370 1.54 -13.02 -6.82
C ARG A 370 2.01 -12.07 -7.91
N PHE A 371 1.07 -11.42 -8.58
CA PHE A 371 1.29 -10.50 -9.69
C PHE A 371 0.54 -9.20 -9.42
N GLY A 372 1.26 -8.09 -9.27
CA GLY A 372 0.73 -6.77 -8.99
C GLY A 372 0.75 -5.88 -10.23
N PHE A 373 -0.42 -5.41 -10.63
CA PHE A 373 -0.60 -4.61 -11.84
C PHE A 373 -0.71 -3.14 -11.48
N SER A 374 0.31 -2.35 -11.87
CA SER A 374 0.19 -0.90 -11.81
C SER A 374 -0.43 -0.39 -13.11
N PRO A 375 -1.63 0.21 -13.08
CA PRO A 375 -2.26 0.75 -14.28
C PRO A 375 -1.46 1.87 -14.95
N LEU A 376 -0.52 2.49 -14.23
CA LEU A 376 0.30 3.59 -14.76
C LEU A 376 1.31 3.13 -15.82
N TYR A 377 1.85 1.90 -15.73
CA TYR A 377 2.92 1.47 -16.63
C TYR A 377 2.77 0.06 -17.21
N VAL A 378 1.90 -0.80 -16.67
CA VAL A 378 1.64 -2.14 -17.23
C VAL A 378 0.71 -2.01 -18.42
N ARG A 379 1.12 -2.58 -19.58
CA ARG A 379 0.33 -2.61 -20.81
C ARG A 379 -0.45 -3.93 -20.90
N PHE A 380 -1.46 -3.98 -21.74
CA PHE A 380 -2.21 -5.22 -21.98
C PHE A 380 -1.40 -6.27 -22.72
N VAL A 381 -0.50 -5.85 -23.62
CA VAL A 381 0.45 -6.77 -24.27
C VAL A 381 1.42 -7.40 -23.27
N ASP A 382 1.82 -6.69 -22.20
CA ASP A 382 2.66 -7.24 -21.14
C ASP A 382 1.92 -8.36 -20.37
N ILE A 383 0.60 -8.23 -20.19
CA ILE A 383 -0.25 -9.20 -19.51
C ILE A 383 -0.33 -10.51 -20.31
N ASP A 384 -0.61 -10.41 -21.60
CA ASP A 384 -0.70 -11.60 -22.49
C ASP A 384 0.65 -12.32 -22.57
N LEU A 385 1.74 -11.56 -22.69
CA LEU A 385 3.08 -12.13 -22.72
C LEU A 385 3.46 -12.82 -21.41
N ALA A 386 3.11 -12.22 -20.27
CA ALA A 386 3.34 -12.83 -18.96
C ALA A 386 2.57 -14.15 -18.80
N ALA A 387 1.29 -14.19 -19.19
CA ALA A 387 0.48 -15.40 -19.16
C ALA A 387 1.03 -16.49 -20.09
N THR A 388 1.47 -16.12 -21.30
CA THR A 388 2.08 -17.04 -22.27
C THR A 388 3.40 -17.60 -21.73
N THR A 389 4.25 -16.76 -21.14
CA THR A 389 5.52 -17.18 -20.54
C THR A 389 5.30 -18.16 -19.38
N LEU A 390 4.30 -17.89 -18.51
CA LEU A 390 3.93 -18.81 -17.43
C LEU A 390 3.47 -20.17 -17.99
N ALA A 391 2.61 -20.18 -19.01
CA ALA A 391 2.14 -21.40 -19.65
C ALA A 391 3.30 -22.21 -20.26
N GLU A 392 4.25 -21.55 -20.92
CA GLU A 392 5.43 -22.21 -21.47
C GLU A 392 6.30 -22.85 -20.40
N ILE A 393 6.57 -22.13 -19.29
CA ILE A 393 7.35 -22.65 -18.15
C ILE A 393 6.68 -23.89 -17.56
N LEU A 394 5.37 -23.88 -17.41
CA LEU A 394 4.62 -25.01 -16.87
C LEU A 394 4.63 -26.19 -17.85
N ARG A 395 4.34 -25.94 -19.12
CA ARG A 395 4.30 -26.98 -20.18
C ARG A 395 5.65 -27.66 -20.38
N THR A 396 6.75 -26.93 -20.34
CA THR A 396 8.11 -27.46 -20.53
C THR A 396 8.75 -27.94 -19.23
N GLU A 397 8.09 -27.74 -18.11
CA GLU A 397 8.61 -27.99 -16.75
C GLU A 397 9.98 -27.30 -16.49
N ALA A 398 10.25 -26.18 -17.17
CA ALA A 398 11.52 -25.46 -17.06
C ALA A 398 11.84 -25.02 -15.62
N TRP A 399 10.82 -24.83 -14.79
CA TRP A 399 10.93 -24.51 -13.38
C TRP A 399 11.61 -25.59 -12.51
N ARG A 400 11.75 -26.83 -13.04
CA ARG A 400 12.42 -27.94 -12.34
C ARG A 400 13.95 -27.84 -12.36
N ALA A 401 14.51 -26.87 -13.08
CA ALA A 401 15.95 -26.65 -13.11
C ALA A 401 16.49 -26.36 -11.70
N PRO A 402 17.63 -26.98 -11.30
CA PRO A 402 18.13 -26.90 -9.91
C PRO A 402 18.38 -25.48 -9.43
N GLU A 403 18.72 -24.56 -10.32
CA GLU A 403 18.97 -23.15 -10.02
C GLU A 403 17.74 -22.43 -9.44
N PHE A 404 16.53 -22.86 -9.77
CA PHE A 404 15.29 -22.26 -9.27
C PHE A 404 14.81 -22.81 -7.91
N ALA A 405 15.44 -23.90 -7.42
CA ALA A 405 15.07 -24.51 -6.14
C ALA A 405 15.69 -23.80 -4.93
N ALA A 406 16.81 -23.08 -5.12
CA ALA A 406 17.51 -22.40 -4.05
C ALA A 406 16.73 -21.15 -3.59
N LYS A 407 16.23 -21.17 -2.34
CA LYS A 407 15.51 -20.03 -1.77
C LYS A 407 16.45 -18.86 -1.50
N GLN A 408 16.08 -17.70 -2.02
CA GLN A 408 16.72 -16.42 -1.70
C GLN A 408 15.98 -15.73 -0.54
N THR A 409 16.58 -14.70 0.04
CA THR A 409 15.99 -13.93 1.15
C THR A 409 14.72 -13.19 0.68
N VAL A 410 14.73 -12.74 -0.57
CA VAL A 410 13.57 -12.09 -1.22
C VAL A 410 13.35 -12.77 -2.57
N THR A 411 12.12 -12.79 -3.04
CA THR A 411 11.76 -13.43 -4.33
C THR A 411 12.49 -12.83 -5.50
#